data_b74a9a90d40939c30dd52e504bd70db6
#
_entry.id   b74a9a90d40939c30dd52e504bd70db6
#
_cell.length_a   1.000
_cell.length_b   1.000
_cell.length_c   1.000
_cell.angle_alpha   90.00
_cell.angle_beta   90.00
_cell.angle_gamma   90.00
#
_symmetry.space_group_name_H-M   'P 1'
#
loop_
_entity.id
_entity.type
_entity.pdbx_description
1 polymer ?
#
loop_
_entity_poly.entity_id
_entity_poly.type
_entity_poly.pdbx_seq_one_letter_code
_entity_poly.pdbx_strand_id
1 'polypeptide(L)'
;MSAILAIDAGTTGTTALVIHQDGTVIGRGYRELPQHFPRPGWVEHDPMDLVHGAIEAGREAIAQAGEHPIGLGITNQRETILLWDRKTLAPLGRAIVWQDRRTAARCAELRALGLQLLLADQQLA
;
A
#
# COMPACT_ATOMS: atom_id res chain seq x y z
N MET A 1 25.69 -8.20 12.49
CA MET A 1 24.39 -8.93 12.57
C MET A 1 23.67 -8.77 11.24
N SER A 2 22.95 -9.77 10.79
CA SER A 2 22.18 -9.61 9.54
C SER A 2 20.97 -8.72 9.78
N ALA A 3 20.67 -7.83 8.84
CA ALA A 3 19.48 -6.97 8.87
C ALA A 3 18.58 -7.23 7.66
N ILE A 4 17.29 -6.94 7.81
CA ILE A 4 16.31 -6.94 6.73
C ILE A 4 15.70 -5.55 6.59
N LEU A 5 15.28 -5.20 5.37
CA LEU A 5 14.44 -4.03 5.09
C LEU A 5 12.99 -4.47 5.08
N ALA A 6 12.16 -3.90 5.94
CA ALA A 6 10.71 -4.08 5.94
C ALA A 6 10.03 -2.81 5.46
N ILE A 7 9.16 -2.92 4.45
CA ILE A 7 8.38 -1.80 3.90
C ILE A 7 6.90 -2.07 4.11
N ASP A 8 6.21 -1.12 4.71
CA ASP A 8 4.74 -1.08 4.82
C ASP A 8 4.19 0.09 3.99
N ALA A 9 3.65 -0.23 2.82
CA ALA A 9 3.00 0.74 1.93
C ALA A 9 1.54 0.91 2.33
N GLY A 10 1.31 1.68 3.39
CA GLY A 10 -0.02 1.90 3.96
C GLY A 10 -0.90 2.88 3.18
N THR A 11 -2.09 3.15 3.70
CA THR A 11 -3.08 4.05 3.08
C THR A 11 -2.68 5.51 3.19
N THR A 12 -2.06 5.92 4.29
CA THR A 12 -1.69 7.33 4.57
C THR A 12 -0.23 7.62 4.32
N GLY A 13 0.59 6.60 4.22
CA GLY A 13 2.02 6.74 3.98
C GLY A 13 2.73 5.41 3.97
N THR A 14 3.99 5.45 3.58
CA THR A 14 4.88 4.29 3.55
C THR A 14 5.91 4.41 4.66
N THR A 15 6.00 3.38 5.48
CA THR A 15 7.05 3.22 6.51
C THR A 15 8.06 2.19 6.03
N ALA A 16 9.34 2.48 6.21
CA ALA A 16 10.43 1.52 6.00
C ALA A 16 11.27 1.40 7.26
N LEU A 17 11.64 0.18 7.61
CA LEU A 17 12.47 -0.12 8.77
C LEU A 17 13.60 -1.04 8.36
N VAL A 18 14.82 -0.76 8.85
CA VAL A 18 15.92 -1.74 8.83
C VAL A 18 15.99 -2.37 10.21
N ILE A 19 15.89 -3.70 10.27
CA ILE A 19 15.70 -4.44 11.52
C ILE A 19 16.73 -5.57 11.58
N HIS A 20 17.46 -5.66 12.68
CA HIS A 20 18.34 -6.79 13.00
C HIS A 20 17.57 -8.04 13.41
N GLN A 21 18.24 -9.21 13.42
CA GLN A 21 17.67 -10.50 13.83
C GLN A 21 17.12 -10.51 15.26
N ASP A 22 17.66 -9.69 16.15
CA ASP A 22 17.21 -9.55 17.53
C ASP A 22 15.98 -8.62 17.68
N GLY A 23 15.45 -8.09 16.57
CA GLY A 23 14.32 -7.17 16.55
C GLY A 23 14.70 -5.70 16.74
N THR A 24 15.97 -5.37 16.87
CA THR A 24 16.40 -3.98 17.01
C THR A 24 16.20 -3.21 15.69
N VAL A 25 15.47 -2.11 15.74
CA VAL A 25 15.32 -1.19 14.61
C VAL A 25 16.51 -0.26 14.57
N ILE A 26 17.32 -0.34 13.49
CA ILE A 26 18.56 0.44 13.30
C ILE A 26 18.42 1.53 12.25
N GLY A 27 17.34 1.55 11.48
CA GLY A 27 17.06 2.59 10.51
C GLY A 27 15.56 2.70 10.25
N ARG A 28 15.10 3.93 10.00
CA ARG A 28 13.69 4.25 9.73
C ARG A 28 13.58 5.26 8.61
N GLY A 29 12.60 5.10 7.74
CA GLY A 29 12.18 6.08 6.76
C GLY A 29 10.66 6.15 6.69
N TYR A 30 10.13 7.31 6.34
CA TYR A 30 8.70 7.52 6.17
C TYR A 30 8.41 8.49 5.04
N ARG A 31 7.37 8.21 4.25
CA ARG A 31 6.82 9.15 3.27
C ARG A 31 5.30 9.15 3.38
N GLU A 32 4.75 10.34 3.52
CA GLU A 32 3.32 10.56 3.44
C GLU A 32 2.82 10.29 2.02
N LEU A 33 1.62 9.74 1.90
CA LEU A 33 0.98 9.45 0.62
C LEU A 33 -0.14 10.45 0.37
N PRO A 34 -0.07 11.26 -0.70
CA PRO A 34 -1.13 12.18 -1.07
C PRO A 34 -2.45 11.46 -1.33
N GLN A 35 -3.53 11.99 -0.76
CA GLN A 35 -4.88 11.48 -0.95
C GLN A 35 -5.61 12.32 -1.99
N HIS A 36 -6.35 11.69 -2.90
CA HIS A 36 -7.16 12.36 -3.91
C HIS A 36 -8.64 12.04 -3.73
N PHE A 37 -9.47 13.08 -3.64
CA PHE A 37 -10.92 12.98 -3.47
C PHE A 37 -11.64 13.68 -4.63
N PRO A 38 -11.64 13.12 -5.86
CA PRO A 38 -12.14 13.83 -7.04
C PRO A 38 -13.65 14.07 -7.02
N ARG A 39 -14.41 13.28 -6.26
CA ARG A 39 -15.87 13.41 -6.06
C ARG A 39 -16.25 12.92 -4.66
N PRO A 40 -17.43 13.30 -4.13
CA PRO A 40 -17.92 12.75 -2.87
C PRO A 40 -17.92 11.22 -2.87
N GLY A 41 -17.30 10.61 -1.85
CA GLY A 41 -17.17 9.16 -1.69
C GLY A 41 -16.10 8.50 -2.55
N TRP A 42 -15.39 9.25 -3.38
CA TRP A 42 -14.27 8.73 -4.17
C TRP A 42 -12.95 8.94 -3.41
N VAL A 43 -12.12 7.90 -3.38
CA VAL A 43 -10.79 7.96 -2.77
C VAL A 43 -9.79 7.31 -3.72
N GLU A 44 -8.78 8.06 -4.11
CA GLU A 44 -7.80 7.62 -5.10
C GLU A 44 -6.37 7.94 -4.66
N HIS A 45 -5.42 7.09 -5.08
CA HIS A 45 -3.99 7.34 -4.97
C HIS A 45 -3.34 7.41 -6.35
N ASP A 46 -2.30 8.23 -6.49
CA ASP A 46 -1.40 8.14 -7.63
C ASP A 46 -0.49 6.91 -7.44
N PRO A 47 -0.50 5.94 -8.38
CA PRO A 47 0.35 4.76 -8.26
C PRO A 47 1.85 5.08 -8.19
N MET A 48 2.27 6.16 -8.83
CA MET A 48 3.68 6.55 -8.83
C MET A 48 4.12 7.14 -7.50
N ASP A 49 3.21 7.81 -6.76
CA ASP A 49 3.48 8.27 -5.40
C ASP A 49 3.72 7.09 -4.44
N LEU A 50 2.98 5.98 -4.63
CA LEU A 50 3.20 4.74 -3.87
C LEU A 50 4.61 4.17 -4.13
N VAL A 51 5.01 4.07 -5.39
CA VAL A 51 6.32 3.53 -5.78
C VAL A 51 7.44 4.43 -5.30
N HIS A 52 7.35 5.73 -5.54
CA HIS A 52 8.37 6.71 -5.12
C HIS A 52 8.49 6.76 -3.60
N GLY A 53 7.35 6.78 -2.89
CA GLY A 53 7.33 6.77 -1.43
C GLY A 53 8.00 5.54 -0.84
N ALA A 54 7.77 4.35 -1.40
CA ALA A 54 8.41 3.12 -0.96
C ALA A 54 9.93 3.14 -1.19
N ILE A 55 10.38 3.60 -2.37
CA ILE A 55 11.81 3.70 -2.70
C ILE A 55 12.50 4.71 -1.80
N GLU A 56 11.93 5.90 -1.61
CA GLU A 56 12.53 6.96 -0.81
C GLU A 56 12.58 6.62 0.68
N ALA A 57 11.48 6.08 1.24
CA ALA A 57 11.45 5.61 2.62
C ALA A 57 12.48 4.51 2.87
N GLY A 58 12.60 3.54 1.93
CA GLY A 58 13.59 2.48 2.00
C GLY A 58 15.02 2.99 1.96
N ARG A 59 15.33 3.93 1.07
CA ARG A 59 16.66 4.56 0.97
C ARG A 59 17.04 5.32 2.24
N GLU A 60 16.10 6.07 2.81
CA GLU A 60 16.31 6.78 4.06
C GLU A 60 16.60 5.82 5.22
N ALA A 61 15.81 4.74 5.35
CA ALA A 61 16.01 3.74 6.38
C ALA A 61 17.39 3.06 6.27
N ILE A 62 17.82 2.71 5.05
CA ILE A 62 19.17 2.12 4.80
C ILE A 62 20.27 3.11 5.12
N ALA A 63 20.13 4.38 4.70
CA ALA A 63 21.11 5.41 4.98
C ALA A 63 21.27 5.65 6.48
N GLN A 64 20.17 5.66 7.24
CA GLN A 64 20.22 5.80 8.69
C GLN A 64 20.83 4.58 9.38
N ALA A 65 20.55 3.37 8.88
CA ALA A 65 21.10 2.13 9.42
C ALA A 65 22.63 2.03 9.25
N GLY A 66 23.17 2.62 8.19
CA GLY A 66 24.61 2.56 7.88
C GLY A 66 25.11 1.18 7.42
N GLU A 67 24.19 0.23 7.20
CA GLU A 67 24.51 -1.11 6.67
C GLU A 67 23.49 -1.56 5.60
N HIS A 68 23.89 -2.52 4.78
CA HIS A 68 23.03 -3.05 3.73
C HIS A 68 22.20 -4.23 4.23
N PRO A 69 20.86 -4.19 4.14
CA PRO A 69 20.02 -5.32 4.47
C PRO A 69 20.25 -6.48 3.48
N ILE A 70 20.16 -7.72 3.99
CA ILE A 70 20.32 -8.96 3.20
C ILE A 70 19.01 -9.46 2.60
N GLY A 71 17.89 -8.87 2.96
CA GLY A 71 16.57 -9.27 2.49
C GLY A 71 15.57 -8.12 2.56
N LEU A 72 14.47 -8.29 1.82
CA LEU A 72 13.38 -7.33 1.74
C LEU A 72 12.05 -8.02 2.01
N GLY A 73 11.25 -7.46 2.92
CA GLY A 73 9.84 -7.79 3.13
C GLY A 73 8.95 -6.59 2.78
N ILE A 74 7.86 -6.83 2.07
CA ILE A 74 6.90 -5.79 1.71
C ILE A 74 5.51 -6.21 2.14
N THR A 75 4.80 -5.30 2.79
CA THR A 75 3.35 -5.35 2.98
C THR A 75 2.72 -4.09 2.43
N ASN A 76 1.43 -4.13 2.15
CA ASN A 76 0.71 -3.01 1.55
C ASN A 76 -0.75 -2.99 1.98
N GLN A 77 -1.42 -1.87 1.71
CA GLN A 77 -2.86 -1.75 1.88
C GLN A 77 -3.58 -2.78 1.01
N ARG A 78 -4.55 -3.50 1.60
CA ARG A 78 -5.36 -4.51 0.90
C ARG A 78 -6.54 -3.86 0.17
N GLU A 79 -7.11 -4.57 -0.84
CA GLU A 79 -8.36 -4.22 -1.53
C GLU A 79 -8.30 -2.90 -2.33
N THR A 80 -7.12 -2.29 -2.45
CA THR A 80 -6.89 -1.18 -3.37
C THR A 80 -6.65 -1.73 -4.77
N ILE A 81 -7.34 -1.20 -5.77
CA ILE A 81 -7.36 -1.70 -7.15
C ILE A 81 -6.57 -0.76 -8.05
N LEU A 82 -5.68 -1.33 -8.85
CA LEU A 82 -4.91 -0.63 -9.87
C LEU A 82 -4.92 -1.43 -11.17
N LEU A 83 -5.05 -0.72 -12.29
CA LEU A 83 -4.83 -1.26 -13.63
C LEU A 83 -3.57 -0.64 -14.23
N TRP A 84 -2.73 -1.48 -14.88
CA TRP A 84 -1.53 -1.02 -15.58
C TRP A 84 -1.33 -1.78 -16.88
N ASP A 85 -0.62 -1.16 -17.80
CA ASP A 85 -0.20 -1.81 -19.03
C ASP A 85 0.88 -2.86 -18.74
N ARG A 86 0.65 -4.10 -19.18
CA ARG A 86 1.54 -5.23 -18.87
C ARG A 86 2.92 -5.10 -19.52
N LYS A 87 3.02 -4.42 -20.65
CA LYS A 87 4.29 -4.31 -21.41
C LYS A 87 5.11 -3.12 -20.95
N THR A 88 4.47 -1.97 -20.76
CA THR A 88 5.15 -0.72 -20.39
C THR A 88 5.25 -0.53 -18.89
N LEU A 89 4.45 -1.26 -18.08
CA LEU A 89 4.25 -1.10 -16.64
C LEU A 89 3.67 0.28 -16.26
N ALA A 90 3.19 1.05 -17.24
CA ALA A 90 2.55 2.32 -16.98
C ALA A 90 1.16 2.13 -16.36
N PRO A 91 0.81 2.86 -15.29
CA PRO A 91 -0.55 2.83 -14.75
C PRO A 91 -1.54 3.42 -15.77
N LEU A 92 -2.72 2.82 -15.89
CA LEU A 92 -3.79 3.27 -16.78
C LEU A 92 -4.68 4.34 -16.14
N GLY A 93 -4.43 4.67 -14.88
CA GLY A 93 -5.16 5.66 -14.11
C GLY A 93 -4.77 5.60 -12.64
N ARG A 94 -5.48 6.36 -11.82
CA ARG A 94 -5.28 6.31 -10.37
C ARG A 94 -5.77 5.02 -9.78
N ALA A 95 -5.13 4.58 -8.69
CA ALA A 95 -5.58 3.46 -7.89
C ALA A 95 -6.88 3.84 -7.15
N ILE A 96 -7.86 2.94 -7.17
CA ILE A 96 -9.09 3.08 -6.38
C ILE A 96 -8.81 2.47 -5.01
N VAL A 97 -8.84 3.31 -3.99
CA VAL A 97 -8.50 2.94 -2.62
C VAL A 97 -9.63 2.15 -1.97
N TRP A 98 -9.32 1.23 -1.07
CA TRP A 98 -10.29 0.39 -0.36
C TRP A 98 -11.40 1.16 0.37
N GLN A 99 -11.18 2.42 0.74
CA GLN A 99 -12.14 3.32 1.36
C GLN A 99 -13.16 3.93 0.37
N ASP A 100 -12.92 3.79 -0.94
CA ASP A 100 -13.77 4.35 -1.99
C ASP A 100 -15.19 3.78 -1.95
N ARG A 101 -16.17 4.62 -2.14
CA ARG A 101 -17.60 4.27 -2.05
C ARG A 101 -18.35 4.42 -3.39
N ARG A 102 -17.64 4.62 -4.52
CA ARG A 102 -18.27 4.83 -5.83
C ARG A 102 -19.20 3.69 -6.27
N THR A 103 -18.92 2.47 -5.80
CA THR A 103 -19.69 1.27 -6.13
C THR A 103 -20.73 0.88 -5.07
N ALA A 104 -20.94 1.69 -4.02
CA ALA A 104 -21.79 1.34 -2.88
C ALA A 104 -23.24 1.04 -3.31
N ALA A 105 -23.81 1.83 -4.23
CA ALA A 105 -25.16 1.60 -4.76
C ALA A 105 -25.25 0.24 -5.49
N ARG A 106 -24.26 -0.06 -6.34
CA ARG A 106 -24.22 -1.34 -7.06
C ARG A 106 -24.06 -2.53 -6.11
N CYS A 107 -23.26 -2.38 -5.06
CA CYS A 107 -23.13 -3.41 -4.02
C CYS A 107 -24.46 -3.65 -3.30
N ALA A 108 -25.24 -2.60 -3.02
CA ALA A 108 -26.56 -2.73 -2.42
C ALA A 108 -27.53 -3.47 -3.33
N GLU A 109 -27.55 -3.17 -4.64
CA GLU A 109 -28.36 -3.90 -5.62
C GLU A 109 -28.01 -5.39 -5.66
N LEU A 110 -26.73 -5.72 -5.71
CA LEU A 110 -26.24 -7.10 -5.75
C LEU A 110 -26.63 -7.88 -4.48
N ARG A 111 -26.55 -7.24 -3.31
CA ARG A 111 -27.01 -7.85 -2.04
C ARG A 111 -28.50 -8.11 -2.06
N ALA A 112 -29.31 -7.19 -2.57
CA ALA A 112 -30.76 -7.36 -2.71
C ALA A 112 -31.12 -8.53 -3.63
N LEU A 113 -30.27 -8.86 -4.60
CA LEU A 113 -30.41 -10.02 -5.46
C LEU A 113 -29.88 -11.32 -4.83
N GLY A 114 -29.47 -11.32 -3.55
CA GLY A 114 -28.95 -12.49 -2.84
C GLY A 114 -27.53 -12.88 -3.23
N LEU A 115 -26.82 -12.03 -3.98
CA LEU A 115 -25.42 -12.25 -4.30
C LEU A 115 -24.55 -11.81 -3.11
N GLN A 116 -24.15 -12.78 -2.29
CA GLN A 116 -23.15 -12.55 -1.25
C GLN A 116 -21.75 -12.47 -1.90
N LEU A 117 -21.10 -11.34 -1.73
CA LEU A 117 -19.69 -11.25 -2.07
C LEU A 117 -18.90 -12.07 -1.02
N LEU A 118 -18.19 -13.08 -1.48
CA LEU A 118 -17.38 -14.01 -0.67
C LEU A 118 -16.26 -13.32 0.16
N LEU A 119 -16.14 -12.01 0.09
CA LEU A 119 -15.10 -11.23 0.78
C LEU A 119 -15.48 -10.80 2.20
N ALA A 120 -16.70 -11.06 2.65
CA ALA A 120 -17.13 -10.68 4.01
C ALA A 120 -16.56 -11.57 5.12
N ASP A 121 -16.07 -12.76 4.79
CA ASP A 121 -15.59 -13.73 5.79
C ASP A 121 -14.11 -13.57 6.18
N GLN A 122 -13.35 -12.67 5.57
CA GLN A 122 -11.94 -12.45 5.90
C GLN A 122 -11.68 -11.36 6.96
N GLN A 123 -12.71 -10.74 7.50
CA GLN A 123 -12.58 -9.71 8.55
C GLN A 123 -12.62 -10.26 9.98
N LEU A 124 -12.66 -11.57 10.17
CA LEU A 124 -12.73 -12.23 11.48
C LEU A 124 -11.59 -13.25 11.67
N ALA A 125 -10.36 -12.88 11.38
CA ALA A 125 -9.19 -13.67 11.79
C ALA A 125 -8.09 -12.75 12.28
#